data_681f82522a5cb1a948b249c89c9647c8
#
_entry.id   681f82522a5cb1a948b249c89c9647c8
#
_cell.length_a   1.000
_cell.length_b   1.000
_cell.length_c   1.000
_cell.angle_alpha   90.00
_cell.angle_beta   90.00
_cell.angle_gamma   90.00
#
_symmetry.space_group_name_H-M   'P 1'
#
loop_
_entity.id
_entity.type
_entity.pdbx_description
1 polymer ?
#
loop_
_entity_poly.entity_id
_entity_poly.type
_entity_poly.pdbx_seq_one_letter_code
_entity_poly.pdbx_strand_id
1 'polypeptide(L)'
;MRSAIIDIGYNAVRAVVYECDKLGAPEIFNNRFKSDIIKLLNLPDLEVKHQVYLSLQYLTHVFDRLSVTDIKCVATAVLRGHPRAEEFREIVKRKFNINIEIISGEREAYLTAAGLILGITNAHGVVADLGGGS
;
A
#
# COMPACT_ATOMS: atom_id res chain seq x y z
N MET A 1 -12.54 15.36 5.98
CA MET A 1 -11.17 14.81 6.10
C MET A 1 -11.00 13.71 5.05
N ARG A 2 -9.87 13.69 4.33
CA ARG A 2 -9.56 12.65 3.34
C ARG A 2 -8.34 11.87 3.77
N SER A 3 -8.47 10.54 3.76
CA SER A 3 -7.39 9.62 4.10
C SER A 3 -7.03 8.76 2.89
N ALA A 4 -5.74 8.57 2.66
CA ALA A 4 -5.22 7.67 1.64
C ALA A 4 -4.62 6.42 2.28
N ILE A 5 -4.86 5.29 1.65
CA ILE A 5 -4.21 4.03 1.97
C ILE A 5 -3.41 3.60 0.74
N ILE A 6 -2.12 3.33 0.94
CA ILE A 6 -1.25 2.73 -0.07
C ILE A 6 -0.89 1.33 0.40
N ASP A 7 -1.07 0.36 -0.47
CA ASP A 7 -0.64 -1.02 -0.27
C ASP A 7 0.46 -1.36 -1.28
N ILE A 8 1.64 -1.68 -0.76
CA ILE A 8 2.81 -2.10 -1.56
C ILE A 8 2.90 -3.62 -1.51
N GLY A 9 2.31 -4.24 -2.51
CA GLY A 9 2.34 -5.69 -2.68
C GLY A 9 3.45 -6.16 -3.64
N TYR A 10 3.53 -7.46 -3.81
CA TYR A 10 4.53 -8.12 -4.66
C TYR A 10 4.46 -7.67 -6.13
N ASN A 11 3.24 -7.59 -6.70
CA ASN A 11 3.02 -7.31 -8.12
C ASN A 11 2.48 -5.91 -8.39
N ALA A 12 2.01 -5.21 -7.37
CA ALA A 12 1.35 -3.93 -7.54
C ALA A 12 1.50 -3.02 -6.33
N VAL A 13 1.48 -1.71 -6.61
CA VAL A 13 1.15 -0.66 -5.64
C VAL A 13 -0.30 -0.28 -5.88
N ARG A 14 -1.14 -0.40 -4.87
CA ARG A 14 -2.53 0.05 -4.90
C ARG A 14 -2.70 1.25 -3.98
N ALA A 15 -3.50 2.22 -4.40
CA ALA A 15 -3.86 3.34 -3.56
C ALA A 15 -5.36 3.62 -3.63
N VAL A 16 -5.95 3.89 -2.47
CA VAL A 16 -7.36 4.26 -2.32
C VAL A 16 -7.44 5.51 -1.46
N VAL A 17 -8.29 6.46 -1.84
CA VAL A 17 -8.59 7.64 -1.04
C VAL A 17 -10.05 7.62 -0.64
N TYR A 18 -10.29 7.84 0.65
CA TYR A 18 -11.62 7.89 1.25
C TYR A 18 -11.98 9.31 1.70
N GLU A 19 -13.24 9.66 1.54
CA GLU A 19 -13.81 10.89 2.10
C GLU A 19 -14.46 10.58 3.47
N CYS A 20 -13.66 10.66 4.53
CA CYS A 20 -14.00 10.13 5.86
C CYS A 20 -15.12 10.91 6.59
N ASP A 21 -15.41 12.15 6.17
CA ASP A 21 -16.48 12.98 6.79
C ASP A 21 -17.87 12.60 6.29
N LYS A 22 -17.97 11.76 5.26
CA LYS A 22 -19.25 11.30 4.72
C LYS A 22 -19.61 9.93 5.26
N LEU A 23 -20.89 9.70 5.43
CA LEU A 23 -21.42 8.40 5.85
C LEU A 23 -20.97 7.30 4.89
N GLY A 24 -20.41 6.22 5.45
CA GLY A 24 -19.87 5.11 4.67
C GLY A 24 -18.48 5.36 4.08
N ALA A 25 -17.86 6.52 4.36
CA ALA A 25 -16.51 6.86 3.90
C ALA A 25 -16.28 6.46 2.42
N PRO A 26 -16.98 7.07 1.45
CA PRO A 26 -16.94 6.64 0.06
C PRO A 26 -15.52 6.75 -0.52
N GLU A 27 -15.16 5.80 -1.37
CA GLU A 27 -13.95 5.87 -2.17
C GLU A 27 -14.10 6.98 -3.23
N ILE A 28 -13.15 7.92 -3.25
CA ILE A 28 -13.10 9.00 -4.24
C ILE A 28 -11.95 8.85 -5.23
N PHE A 29 -11.03 7.94 -4.94
CA PHE A 29 -9.94 7.51 -5.82
C PHE A 29 -9.57 6.07 -5.51
N ASN A 30 -9.37 5.25 -6.54
CA ASN A 30 -8.87 3.89 -6.39
C ASN A 30 -8.08 3.54 -7.65
N ASN A 31 -6.80 3.26 -7.49
CA ASN A 31 -5.96 2.88 -8.62
C ASN A 31 -4.91 1.84 -8.21
N ARG A 32 -4.49 1.05 -9.20
CA ARG A 32 -3.50 0.00 -9.04
C ARG A 32 -2.44 0.13 -10.13
N PHE A 33 -1.17 0.15 -9.71
CA PHE A 33 -0.01 0.27 -10.58
C PHE A 33 0.80 -1.03 -10.51
N LYS A 34 1.22 -1.53 -11.65
CA LYS A 34 2.18 -2.63 -11.70
C LYS A 34 3.49 -2.18 -11.07
N SER A 35 4.06 -2.96 -10.15
CA SER A 35 5.21 -2.51 -9.37
C SER A 35 6.53 -3.19 -9.72
N ASP A 36 6.55 -4.49 -9.96
CA ASP A 36 7.76 -5.30 -10.12
C ASP A 36 8.83 -4.98 -9.05
N ILE A 37 8.41 -4.79 -7.81
CA ILE A 37 9.26 -4.31 -6.71
C ILE A 37 10.44 -5.25 -6.44
N ILE A 38 10.26 -6.56 -6.63
CA ILE A 38 11.34 -7.55 -6.49
C ILE A 38 12.49 -7.26 -7.46
N LYS A 39 12.16 -6.85 -8.69
CA LYS A 39 13.19 -6.42 -9.63
C LYS A 39 14.00 -5.25 -9.08
N LEU A 40 13.32 -4.24 -8.56
CA LEU A 40 13.99 -3.10 -7.95
C LEU A 40 14.90 -3.52 -6.80
N LEU A 41 14.38 -4.31 -5.86
CA LEU A 41 15.13 -4.73 -4.66
C LEU A 41 16.37 -5.57 -4.97
N ASN A 42 16.41 -6.22 -6.14
CA ASN A 42 17.56 -6.99 -6.61
C ASN A 42 18.57 -6.18 -7.44
N LEU A 43 18.32 -4.89 -7.70
CA LEU A 43 19.27 -4.03 -8.40
C LEU A 43 20.43 -3.63 -7.47
N PRO A 44 21.64 -3.43 -7.98
CA PRO A 44 22.77 -2.96 -7.18
C PRO A 44 22.50 -1.61 -6.53
N ASP A 45 21.80 -0.73 -7.24
CA ASP A 45 21.39 0.59 -6.78
C ASP A 45 19.87 0.69 -6.76
N LEU A 46 19.29 1.04 -5.60
CA LEU A 46 17.85 1.26 -5.45
C LEU A 46 17.42 2.66 -5.89
N GLU A 47 18.32 3.61 -6.06
CA GLU A 47 17.96 4.99 -6.42
C GLU A 47 17.72 5.19 -7.93
N VAL A 48 17.71 4.12 -8.70
CA VAL A 48 17.43 4.16 -10.14
C VAL A 48 15.99 4.59 -10.45
N LYS A 49 15.78 5.08 -11.67
CA LYS A 49 14.43 5.34 -12.16
C LYS A 49 13.67 4.02 -12.31
N HIS A 50 12.61 3.84 -11.51
CA HIS A 50 11.81 2.62 -11.51
C HIS A 50 10.31 2.95 -11.40
N GLN A 51 9.48 2.09 -11.98
CA GLN A 51 8.03 2.28 -12.01
C GLN A 51 7.37 2.39 -10.62
N VAL A 52 7.92 1.73 -9.61
CA VAL A 52 7.46 1.89 -8.21
C VAL A 52 7.56 3.35 -7.76
N TYR A 53 8.68 4.00 -8.00
CA TYR A 53 8.88 5.41 -7.63
C TYR A 53 8.04 6.35 -8.47
N LEU A 54 7.86 6.05 -9.76
CA LEU A 54 6.97 6.83 -10.63
C LEU A 54 5.52 6.75 -10.16
N SER A 55 5.08 5.57 -9.71
CA SER A 55 3.76 5.39 -9.13
C SER A 55 3.59 6.19 -7.84
N LEU A 56 4.57 6.13 -6.94
CA LEU A 56 4.53 6.90 -5.68
C LEU A 56 4.56 8.41 -5.95
N GLN A 57 5.37 8.87 -6.90
CA GLN A 57 5.39 10.28 -7.32
C GLN A 57 4.03 10.73 -7.87
N TYR A 58 3.43 9.94 -8.74
CA TYR A 58 2.09 10.22 -9.24
C TYR A 58 1.07 10.29 -8.10
N LEU A 59 1.13 9.34 -7.15
CA LEU A 59 0.22 9.31 -6.00
C LEU A 59 0.38 10.54 -5.11
N THR A 60 1.60 11.03 -4.85
CA THR A 60 1.78 12.26 -4.07
C THR A 60 1.09 13.46 -4.74
N HIS A 61 1.21 13.60 -6.06
CA HIS A 61 0.49 14.66 -6.78
C HIS A 61 -1.04 14.53 -6.71
N VAL A 62 -1.55 13.29 -6.80
CA VAL A 62 -2.99 13.03 -6.64
C VAL A 62 -3.45 13.40 -5.23
N PHE A 63 -2.70 13.01 -4.20
CA PHE A 63 -3.03 13.30 -2.82
C PHE A 63 -3.03 14.80 -2.53
N ASP A 64 -2.06 15.54 -3.05
CA ASP A 64 -2.03 17.00 -2.95
C ASP A 64 -3.28 17.62 -3.59
N ARG A 65 -3.63 17.21 -4.81
CA ARG A 65 -4.82 17.72 -5.51
C ARG A 65 -6.14 17.35 -4.83
N LEU A 66 -6.18 16.20 -4.19
CA LEU A 66 -7.34 15.78 -3.41
C LEU A 66 -7.33 16.31 -1.98
N SER A 67 -6.32 17.09 -1.57
CA SER A 67 -6.18 17.61 -0.20
C SER A 67 -6.25 16.48 0.84
N VAL A 68 -5.53 15.40 0.58
CA VAL A 68 -5.41 14.28 1.52
C VAL A 68 -4.60 14.73 2.73
N THR A 69 -5.11 14.52 3.93
CA THR A 69 -4.49 14.96 5.19
C THR A 69 -3.87 13.83 5.99
N ASP A 70 -4.23 12.59 5.70
CA ASP A 70 -3.69 11.40 6.36
C ASP A 70 -3.32 10.33 5.32
N ILE A 71 -2.06 9.87 5.35
CA ILE A 71 -1.57 8.84 4.43
C ILE A 71 -1.06 7.66 5.26
N LYS A 72 -1.65 6.49 5.05
CA LYS A 72 -1.18 5.21 5.57
C LYS A 72 -0.59 4.40 4.43
N CYS A 73 0.66 3.99 4.56
CA CYS A 73 1.32 3.13 3.58
C CYS A 73 1.76 1.84 4.26
N VAL A 74 1.26 0.73 3.78
CA VAL A 74 1.62 -0.60 4.26
C VAL A 74 2.37 -1.37 3.18
N ALA A 75 3.25 -2.26 3.62
CA ALA A 75 3.86 -3.26 2.76
C ALA A 75 3.73 -4.63 3.40
N THR A 76 3.56 -5.65 2.57
CA THR A 76 3.28 -7.02 2.99
C THR A 76 4.48 -7.93 2.76
N ALA A 77 4.27 -9.18 2.38
CA ALA A 77 5.30 -10.21 2.24
C ALA A 77 6.53 -9.79 1.43
N VAL A 78 6.36 -8.90 0.44
CA VAL A 78 7.44 -8.47 -0.46
C VAL A 78 8.60 -7.77 0.25
N LEU A 79 8.32 -7.02 1.33
CA LEU A 79 9.35 -6.36 2.14
C LEU A 79 9.63 -7.10 3.44
N ARG A 80 8.73 -7.98 3.87
CA ARG A 80 8.87 -8.69 5.14
C ARG A 80 10.08 -9.62 5.10
N GLY A 81 11.09 -9.32 5.91
CA GLY A 81 12.34 -10.07 5.96
C GLY A 81 13.29 -9.84 4.77
N HIS A 82 12.99 -8.96 3.84
CA HIS A 82 13.90 -8.66 2.74
C HIS A 82 15.09 -7.84 3.25
N PRO A 83 16.35 -8.22 2.94
CA PRO A 83 17.56 -7.56 3.50
C PRO A 83 17.66 -6.07 3.14
N ARG A 84 17.06 -5.63 2.04
CA ARG A 84 17.06 -4.23 1.59
C ARG A 84 15.76 -3.48 1.87
N ALA A 85 14.87 -4.05 2.70
CA ALA A 85 13.59 -3.42 3.01
C ALA A 85 13.76 -2.04 3.68
N GLU A 86 14.71 -1.93 4.61
CA GLU A 86 14.94 -0.66 5.32
C GLU A 86 15.52 0.41 4.39
N GLU A 87 16.50 0.07 3.56
CA GLU A 87 17.04 0.98 2.54
C GLU A 87 15.94 1.52 1.61
N PHE A 88 15.05 0.65 1.15
CA PHE A 88 13.90 1.05 0.33
C PHE A 88 12.95 1.99 1.09
N ARG A 89 12.63 1.68 2.35
CA ARG A 89 11.78 2.54 3.19
C ARG A 89 12.37 3.94 3.37
N GLU A 90 13.66 4.03 3.65
CA GLU A 90 14.36 5.31 3.79
C GLU A 90 14.35 6.14 2.50
N ILE A 91 14.57 5.49 1.35
CA ILE A 91 14.49 6.16 0.04
C ILE A 91 13.07 6.72 -0.19
N VAL A 92 12.04 5.92 0.06
CA VAL A 92 10.64 6.34 -0.10
C VAL A 92 10.30 7.50 0.85
N LYS A 93 10.73 7.39 2.12
CA LYS A 93 10.55 8.47 3.09
C LYS A 93 11.21 9.77 2.65
N ARG A 94 12.46 9.70 2.21
CA ARG A 94 13.22 10.87 1.77
C ARG A 94 12.65 11.51 0.50
N LYS A 95 12.26 10.70 -0.50
CA LYS A 95 11.80 11.19 -1.81
C LYS A 95 10.34 11.66 -1.82
N PHE A 96 9.47 11.01 -1.04
CA PHE A 96 8.02 11.20 -1.14
C PHE A 96 7.36 11.58 0.19
N ASN A 97 8.12 11.64 1.27
CA ASN A 97 7.62 11.84 2.63
C ASN A 97 6.54 10.81 3.07
N ILE A 98 6.62 9.60 2.54
CA ILE A 98 5.72 8.48 2.87
C ILE A 98 6.44 7.53 3.82
N ASN A 99 5.82 7.25 4.98
CA ASN A 99 6.29 6.23 5.90
C ASN A 99 5.65 4.88 5.55
N ILE A 100 6.48 3.87 5.27
CA ILE A 100 6.02 2.51 5.01
C ILE A 100 6.03 1.72 6.31
N GLU A 101 4.89 1.15 6.69
CA GLU A 101 4.76 0.15 7.74
C GLU A 101 4.79 -1.25 7.11
N ILE A 102 5.76 -2.08 7.51
CA ILE A 102 5.79 -3.49 7.10
C ILE A 102 4.96 -4.28 8.10
N ILE A 103 3.80 -4.76 7.68
CA ILE A 103 2.87 -5.47 8.54
C ILE A 103 3.19 -6.96 8.61
N SER A 104 2.91 -7.58 9.78
CA SER A 104 3.04 -9.03 9.96
C SER A 104 2.02 -9.80 9.14
N GLY A 105 2.27 -11.09 8.87
CA GLY A 105 1.31 -11.96 8.20
C GLY A 105 -0.02 -12.08 8.96
N GLU A 106 0.03 -12.13 10.29
CA GLU A 106 -1.16 -12.13 11.14
C GLU A 106 -1.97 -10.84 10.99
N ARG A 107 -1.28 -9.69 10.96
CA ARG A 107 -1.95 -8.40 10.77
C ARG A 107 -2.57 -8.28 9.38
N GLU A 108 -1.84 -8.75 8.35
CA GLU A 108 -2.33 -8.82 6.98
C GLU A 108 -3.60 -9.68 6.88
N ALA A 109 -3.57 -10.90 7.43
CA ALA A 109 -4.72 -11.80 7.47
C ALA A 109 -5.92 -11.19 8.21
N TYR A 110 -5.68 -10.55 9.35
CA TYR A 110 -6.73 -9.85 10.10
C TYR A 110 -7.37 -8.74 9.28
N LEU A 111 -6.58 -7.89 8.63
CA LEU A 111 -7.08 -6.76 7.84
C LEU A 111 -7.83 -7.24 6.59
N THR A 112 -7.36 -8.30 5.94
CA THR A 112 -8.05 -8.93 4.81
C THR A 112 -9.40 -9.46 5.23
N ALA A 113 -9.46 -10.22 6.33
CA ALA A 113 -10.72 -10.72 6.88
C ALA A 113 -11.67 -9.58 7.25
N ALA A 114 -11.19 -8.57 7.96
CA ALA A 114 -11.99 -7.41 8.35
C ALA A 114 -12.57 -6.68 7.12
N GLY A 115 -11.77 -6.50 6.06
CA GLY A 115 -12.21 -5.87 4.83
C GLY A 115 -13.28 -6.67 4.08
N LEU A 116 -13.15 -8.01 4.06
CA LEU A 116 -14.11 -8.89 3.38
C LEU A 116 -15.46 -8.98 4.08
N ILE A 117 -15.47 -8.95 5.43
CA ILE A 117 -16.72 -9.04 6.19
C ILE A 117 -17.40 -7.68 6.39
N LEU A 118 -16.77 -6.59 5.96
CA LEU A 118 -17.34 -5.25 6.08
C LEU A 118 -18.67 -5.18 5.31
N GLY A 119 -19.75 -4.90 6.01
CA GLY A 119 -21.10 -4.85 5.43
C GLY A 119 -21.82 -6.19 5.28
N ILE A 120 -21.21 -7.29 5.72
CA ILE A 120 -21.86 -8.61 5.74
C ILE A 120 -22.34 -8.92 7.17
N THR A 121 -23.64 -9.01 7.34
CA THR A 121 -24.24 -9.45 8.61
C THR A 121 -24.08 -10.94 8.81
N ASN A 122 -23.65 -11.36 10.01
CA ASN A 122 -23.45 -12.78 10.37
C ASN A 122 -22.43 -13.52 9.50
N ALA A 123 -21.35 -12.84 9.09
CA ALA A 123 -20.26 -13.46 8.35
C ALA A 123 -19.59 -14.56 9.19
N HIS A 124 -19.51 -15.77 8.66
CA HIS A 124 -18.77 -16.89 9.24
C HIS A 124 -18.19 -17.75 8.13
N GLY A 125 -17.01 -18.32 8.36
CA GLY A 125 -16.33 -19.14 7.37
C GLY A 125 -14.81 -18.99 7.42
N VAL A 126 -14.16 -19.47 6.38
CA VAL A 126 -12.71 -19.38 6.17
C VAL A 126 -12.43 -18.34 5.10
N VAL A 127 -11.48 -17.46 5.39
CA VAL A 127 -10.97 -16.47 4.43
C VAL A 127 -9.57 -16.89 4.01
N ALA A 128 -9.31 -16.92 2.70
CA ALA A 128 -7.99 -17.17 2.14
C ALA A 128 -7.60 -16.03 1.21
N ASP A 129 -6.38 -15.53 1.38
CA ASP A 129 -5.76 -14.52 0.51
C ASP A 129 -4.55 -15.15 -0.19
N LEU A 130 -4.58 -15.18 -1.52
CA LEU A 130 -3.52 -15.72 -2.36
C LEU A 130 -2.79 -14.56 -3.05
N GLY A 131 -1.70 -14.12 -2.41
CA GLY A 131 -0.83 -13.08 -2.96
C GLY A 131 0.19 -13.58 -3.98
N GLY A 132 0.88 -12.66 -4.64
CA GLY A 132 1.91 -12.99 -5.64
C GLY A 132 3.23 -13.49 -5.07
N GLY A 133 3.44 -13.47 -3.77
CA GLY A 133 4.70 -13.82 -3.10
C GLY A 133 4.52 -14.50 -1.74
N SER A 134 3.33 -14.92 -1.43
CA SER A 134 3.00 -15.65 -0.20
C SER A 134 2.33 -16.97 -0.50
#